data_0d5c5c28fb157a2b695f57f776bba92c
#
_entry.id   0d5c5c28fb157a2b695f57f776bba92c
#
_cell.length_a   1.000
_cell.length_b   1.000
_cell.length_c   1.000
_cell.angle_alpha   90.00
_cell.angle_beta   90.00
_cell.angle_gamma   90.00
#
_symmetry.space_group_name_H-M   'P 1'
#
loop_
_entity.id
_entity.type
_entity.pdbx_description
1 polymer ?
#
loop_
_entity_poly.entity_id
_entity_poly.type
_entity_poly.pdbx_seq_one_letter_code
_entity_poly.pdbx_strand_id
1 'polypeptide(L)'
;MSCRLAIAAVLVAAAPASTGAEPYRLRADALASAQSPAGLVVLQADGSEGPFYAAEALIWLTGGVAGGGVGDAGGDSGEAEALVVAVRARRAGSEMRLGRLVVTAGGLRPQHMDGASGRVRLPRRFALEAFAGSPVAPGGDGRDWDWLAGGRASRSIGDWGSAGVAYLHRRDNGRVTSEEAAADAGVQATEWLDLSGRAAMDLIHGGLAEGQATASARTGAWRFELYGTQRSAYRLLPATSLFSVLGDSPSRRVATTTRWRAAPRLDLFADAGALEAGGDWGELAAARATLRLDDRGTGAVGGELRREGVPGASWSGARATARTPPLAGFRVALEGELAVPDDQDHIWPWGLLAVSREFGAWEAAAAVEASSSPTEVYRVDGLARLTWMWATR
;
A
#
# COMPACT_ATOMS: atom_id res chain seq x y z
N MET A 1 -7.98 -29.55 -15.34
CA MET A 1 -6.62 -28.98 -15.31
C MET A 1 -6.22 -28.12 -16.52
N SER A 2 -7.08 -27.88 -17.51
CA SER A 2 -6.62 -27.31 -18.81
C SER A 2 -6.93 -25.82 -19.04
N CYS A 3 -7.58 -25.13 -18.12
CA CYS A 3 -7.98 -23.70 -18.34
C CYS A 3 -7.06 -22.67 -17.65
N ARG A 4 -6.15 -23.11 -16.78
CA ARG A 4 -5.36 -22.22 -15.92
C ARG A 4 -4.03 -21.73 -16.53
N LEU A 5 -3.55 -22.35 -17.60
CA LEU A 5 -2.32 -21.96 -18.31
C LEU A 5 -2.56 -20.99 -19.48
N ALA A 6 -3.81 -20.79 -19.92
CA ALA A 6 -4.12 -19.99 -21.10
C ALA A 6 -4.01 -18.47 -20.87
N ILE A 7 -4.18 -17.97 -19.63
CA ILE A 7 -4.19 -16.52 -19.35
C ILE A 7 -2.77 -15.93 -19.40
N ALA A 8 -1.77 -16.65 -18.92
CA ALA A 8 -0.38 -16.21 -19.01
C ALA A 8 0.17 -16.21 -20.45
N ALA A 9 -0.33 -17.12 -21.30
CA ALA A 9 0.09 -17.22 -22.70
C ALA A 9 -0.49 -16.11 -23.60
N VAL A 10 -1.65 -15.55 -23.27
CA VAL A 10 -2.30 -14.50 -24.07
C VAL A 10 -1.59 -13.14 -23.94
N LEU A 11 -0.98 -12.84 -22.79
CA LEU A 11 -0.20 -11.59 -22.61
C LEU A 11 1.14 -11.61 -23.35
N VAL A 12 1.71 -12.78 -23.62
CA VAL A 12 3.00 -12.92 -24.32
C VAL A 12 2.83 -12.95 -25.84
N ALA A 13 1.70 -13.42 -26.34
CA ALA A 13 1.44 -13.60 -27.80
C ALA A 13 1.02 -12.32 -28.53
N ALA A 14 0.72 -11.21 -27.84
CA ALA A 14 0.23 -9.97 -28.43
C ALA A 14 1.30 -8.88 -28.60
N ALA A 15 2.59 -9.21 -28.63
CA ALA A 15 3.65 -8.23 -28.78
C ALA A 15 4.06 -8.08 -30.28
N PRO A 16 3.52 -7.10 -31.02
CA PRO A 16 4.15 -6.67 -32.27
C PRO A 16 5.45 -5.89 -31.93
N ALA A 17 6.49 -6.17 -32.67
CA ALA A 17 7.75 -5.43 -32.57
C ALA A 17 7.54 -4.00 -33.07
N SER A 18 7.27 -3.04 -32.18
CA SER A 18 7.22 -1.62 -32.53
C SER A 18 8.44 -0.90 -31.94
N THR A 19 9.13 -0.17 -32.78
CA THR A 19 10.26 0.71 -32.46
C THR A 19 9.72 1.95 -31.73
N GLY A 20 9.77 1.95 -30.39
CA GLY A 20 9.35 3.09 -29.56
C GLY A 20 8.44 2.75 -28.37
N ALA A 21 8.24 1.47 -28.07
CA ALA A 21 7.51 1.02 -26.89
C ALA A 21 8.36 1.16 -25.62
N GLU A 22 7.74 1.52 -24.49
CA GLU A 22 8.37 1.31 -23.20
C GLU A 22 8.57 -0.20 -22.97
N PRO A 23 9.66 -0.61 -22.30
CA PRO A 23 9.94 -2.03 -22.15
C PRO A 23 8.80 -2.74 -21.40
N TYR A 24 8.41 -3.90 -21.92
CA TYR A 24 7.57 -4.83 -21.17
C TYR A 24 8.38 -5.36 -20.00
N ARG A 25 7.77 -5.40 -18.83
CA ARG A 25 8.38 -5.90 -17.60
C ARG A 25 7.52 -7.03 -17.06
N LEU A 26 8.18 -8.11 -16.70
CA LEU A 26 7.58 -9.21 -15.96
C LEU A 26 8.38 -9.41 -14.69
N ARG A 27 7.67 -9.57 -13.59
CA ARG A 27 8.25 -9.93 -12.31
C ARG A 27 7.45 -11.08 -11.71
N ALA A 28 8.15 -12.10 -11.24
CA ALA A 28 7.57 -13.18 -10.48
C ALA A 28 8.31 -13.28 -9.14
N ASP A 29 7.59 -13.17 -8.06
CA ASP A 29 8.09 -13.37 -6.70
C ASP A 29 7.46 -14.65 -6.14
N ALA A 30 8.27 -15.60 -5.75
CA ALA A 30 7.85 -16.78 -5.00
C ALA A 30 8.33 -16.63 -3.55
N LEU A 31 7.41 -16.74 -2.60
CA LEU A 31 7.67 -16.65 -1.17
C LEU A 31 7.24 -17.94 -0.48
N ALA A 32 8.02 -18.36 0.49
CA ALA A 32 7.72 -19.51 1.35
C ALA A 32 8.08 -19.18 2.80
N SER A 33 7.27 -19.65 3.74
CA SER A 33 7.52 -19.60 5.17
C SER A 33 7.77 -21.00 5.70
N ALA A 34 8.67 -21.13 6.66
CA ALA A 34 8.99 -22.41 7.28
C ALA A 34 7.89 -22.88 8.28
N GLN A 35 7.15 -21.94 8.87
CA GLN A 35 6.09 -22.26 9.83
C GLN A 35 4.73 -22.49 9.19
N SER A 36 4.48 -21.85 8.07
CA SER A 36 3.28 -22.09 7.29
C SER A 36 3.67 -22.79 5.99
N PRO A 37 3.25 -24.01 5.74
CA PRO A 37 3.53 -24.71 4.48
C PRO A 37 2.80 -24.07 3.30
N ALA A 38 2.37 -22.83 3.45
CA ALA A 38 1.78 -22.02 2.41
C ALA A 38 2.87 -21.30 1.60
N GLY A 39 2.79 -21.43 0.29
CA GLY A 39 3.56 -20.63 -0.66
C GLY A 39 2.70 -19.49 -1.22
N LEU A 40 3.32 -18.36 -1.47
CA LEU A 40 2.72 -17.24 -2.19
C LEU A 40 3.55 -16.95 -3.43
N VAL A 41 2.91 -16.92 -4.59
CA VAL A 41 3.52 -16.44 -5.83
C VAL A 41 2.81 -15.17 -6.27
N VAL A 42 3.57 -14.09 -6.45
CA VAL A 42 3.07 -12.82 -6.96
C VAL A 42 3.61 -12.63 -8.36
N LEU A 43 2.72 -12.47 -9.33
CA LEU A 43 3.05 -12.18 -10.72
C LEU A 43 2.67 -10.75 -11.04
N GLN A 44 3.63 -9.96 -11.46
CA GLN A 44 3.42 -8.61 -11.93
C GLN A 44 3.86 -8.51 -13.39
N ALA A 45 3.00 -7.93 -14.22
CA ALA A 45 3.31 -7.62 -15.60
C ALA A 45 2.89 -6.18 -15.89
N ASP A 46 3.75 -5.42 -16.52
CA ASP A 46 3.44 -4.10 -17.03
C ASP A 46 4.16 -3.87 -18.36
N GLY A 47 3.54 -3.08 -19.22
CA GLY A 47 4.11 -2.74 -20.49
C GLY A 47 3.27 -1.70 -21.24
N SER A 48 3.89 -0.98 -22.15
CA SER A 48 3.19 -0.02 -22.98
C SER A 48 3.60 -0.13 -24.44
N GLU A 49 2.64 0.01 -25.33
CA GLU A 49 2.86 0.13 -26.77
C GLU A 49 2.74 1.59 -27.17
N GLY A 50 3.89 2.23 -27.30
CA GLY A 50 3.97 3.67 -27.53
C GLY A 50 3.31 4.50 -26.41
N PRO A 51 2.97 5.76 -26.67
CA PRO A 51 2.39 6.64 -25.65
C PRO A 51 0.88 6.40 -25.41
N PHE A 52 0.25 5.53 -26.21
CA PHE A 52 -1.21 5.43 -26.25
C PHE A 52 -1.77 4.27 -25.45
N TYR A 53 -1.11 3.11 -25.45
CA TYR A 53 -1.63 1.89 -24.84
C TYR A 53 -0.66 1.35 -23.79
N ALA A 54 -1.21 0.85 -22.70
CA ALA A 54 -0.47 0.10 -21.71
C ALA A 54 -1.36 -1.00 -21.13
N ALA A 55 -0.73 -2.05 -20.64
CA ALA A 55 -1.39 -3.11 -19.90
C ALA A 55 -0.66 -3.33 -18.57
N GLU A 56 -1.41 -3.68 -17.54
CA GLU A 56 -0.90 -4.00 -16.22
C GLU A 56 -1.62 -5.22 -15.65
N ALA A 57 -0.90 -6.10 -14.97
CA ALA A 57 -1.47 -7.22 -14.24
C ALA A 57 -0.71 -7.43 -12.93
N LEU A 58 -1.44 -7.67 -11.87
CA LEU A 58 -0.93 -8.08 -10.56
C LEU A 58 -1.82 -9.24 -10.08
N ILE A 59 -1.22 -10.42 -10.02
CA ILE A 59 -1.91 -11.66 -9.68
C ILE A 59 -1.13 -12.33 -8.56
N TRP A 60 -1.81 -12.85 -7.57
CA TRP A 60 -1.24 -13.70 -6.55
C TRP A 60 -1.86 -15.08 -6.59
N LEU A 61 -1.03 -16.06 -6.30
CA LEU A 61 -1.37 -17.46 -6.21
C LEU A 61 -0.94 -17.92 -4.83
N THR A 62 -1.88 -18.40 -4.03
CA THR A 62 -1.58 -19.03 -2.75
C THR A 62 -1.77 -20.53 -2.88
N GLY A 63 -0.87 -21.30 -2.30
CA GLY A 63 -0.98 -22.74 -2.18
C GLY A 63 -0.47 -23.17 -0.81
N GLY A 64 -1.23 -23.95 -0.08
CA GLY A 64 -0.85 -24.53 1.19
C GLY A 64 -1.03 -26.04 1.14
N VAL A 65 -0.08 -26.77 1.76
CA VAL A 65 -0.31 -28.16 2.14
C VAL A 65 -1.17 -28.08 3.39
N ALA A 66 -2.44 -28.48 3.30
CA ALA A 66 -3.31 -28.57 4.47
C ALA A 66 -2.61 -29.43 5.53
N GLY A 67 -2.17 -28.81 6.61
CA GLY A 67 -1.65 -29.52 7.76
C GLY A 67 -2.76 -30.44 8.27
N GLY A 68 -2.56 -31.75 8.14
CA GLY A 68 -3.54 -32.77 8.49
C GLY A 68 -3.91 -32.74 9.96
N GLY A 69 -4.87 -31.92 10.33
CA GLY A 69 -5.70 -32.10 11.51
C GLY A 69 -6.63 -33.29 11.21
N VAL A 70 -6.55 -34.31 12.04
CA VAL A 70 -7.41 -35.51 11.96
C VAL A 70 -8.88 -35.05 11.98
N GLY A 71 -9.53 -35.01 10.81
CA GLY A 71 -10.97 -34.82 10.72
C GLY A 71 -11.53 -34.04 9.54
N ASP A 72 -10.76 -33.25 8.82
CA ASP A 72 -11.27 -32.52 7.66
C ASP A 72 -10.68 -33.02 6.35
N ALA A 73 -11.52 -33.60 5.52
CA ALA A 73 -11.25 -33.91 4.11
C ALA A 73 -11.29 -32.60 3.26
N GLY A 74 -10.48 -31.63 3.65
CA GLY A 74 -10.28 -30.38 2.92
C GLY A 74 -9.12 -30.54 1.93
N GLY A 75 -9.46 -30.61 0.66
CA GLY A 75 -8.49 -30.74 -0.42
C GLY A 75 -7.52 -29.55 -0.51
N ASP A 76 -6.38 -29.77 -1.18
CA ASP A 76 -5.41 -28.76 -1.61
C ASP A 76 -6.12 -27.58 -2.29
N SER A 77 -6.47 -26.56 -1.55
CA SER A 77 -7.10 -25.35 -2.09
C SER A 77 -6.04 -24.31 -2.39
N GLY A 78 -5.43 -24.42 -3.56
CA GLY A 78 -4.70 -23.29 -4.11
C GLY A 78 -5.70 -22.23 -4.55
N GLU A 79 -5.56 -21.01 -4.03
CA GLU A 79 -6.33 -19.86 -4.46
C GLU A 79 -5.52 -19.00 -5.42
N ALA A 80 -6.18 -18.54 -6.47
CA ALA A 80 -5.63 -17.58 -7.41
C ALA A 80 -6.51 -16.33 -7.41
N GLU A 81 -5.94 -15.19 -7.12
CA GLU A 81 -6.66 -13.93 -7.13
C GLU A 81 -5.90 -12.88 -7.95
N ALA A 82 -6.64 -12.18 -8.80
CA ALA A 82 -6.13 -11.05 -9.54
C ALA A 82 -6.48 -9.76 -8.79
N LEU A 83 -5.48 -9.00 -8.35
CA LEU A 83 -5.68 -7.69 -7.75
C LEU A 83 -5.92 -6.63 -8.84
N VAL A 84 -5.13 -6.67 -9.90
CA VAL A 84 -5.26 -5.78 -11.05
C VAL A 84 -5.06 -6.60 -12.31
N VAL A 85 -5.92 -6.41 -13.30
CA VAL A 85 -5.74 -6.87 -14.68
C VAL A 85 -6.41 -5.83 -15.57
N ALA A 86 -5.65 -4.89 -16.10
CA ALA A 86 -6.20 -3.74 -16.78
C ALA A 86 -5.48 -3.37 -18.07
N VAL A 87 -6.24 -2.87 -19.01
CA VAL A 87 -5.73 -2.21 -20.20
C VAL A 87 -6.03 -0.72 -20.09
N ARG A 88 -5.03 0.09 -20.43
CA ARG A 88 -5.09 1.54 -20.40
C ARG A 88 -4.88 2.11 -21.78
N ALA A 89 -5.76 3.03 -22.21
CA ALA A 89 -5.60 3.82 -23.40
C ALA A 89 -5.47 5.30 -23.03
N ARG A 90 -4.52 6.00 -23.65
CA ARG A 90 -4.28 7.45 -23.47
C ARG A 90 -4.33 8.17 -24.80
N ARG A 91 -4.98 9.32 -24.84
CA ARG A 91 -4.97 10.21 -26.01
C ARG A 91 -5.23 11.65 -25.58
N ALA A 92 -4.35 12.58 -26.00
CA ALA A 92 -4.55 14.03 -25.86
C ALA A 92 -5.01 14.47 -24.45
N GLY A 93 -4.41 13.93 -23.40
CA GLY A 93 -4.75 14.29 -22.02
C GLY A 93 -5.97 13.55 -21.45
N SER A 94 -6.53 12.62 -22.19
CA SER A 94 -7.56 11.69 -21.72
C SER A 94 -6.96 10.31 -21.48
N GLU A 95 -7.51 9.61 -20.50
CA GLU A 95 -7.11 8.24 -20.16
C GLU A 95 -8.36 7.40 -19.92
N MET A 96 -8.35 6.18 -20.36
CA MET A 96 -9.37 5.17 -20.08
C MET A 96 -8.69 3.89 -19.62
N ARG A 97 -9.26 3.22 -18.63
CA ARG A 97 -8.81 1.92 -18.11
C ARG A 97 -9.99 0.97 -18.09
N LEU A 98 -9.76 -0.28 -18.47
CA LEU A 98 -10.77 -1.34 -18.53
C LEU A 98 -10.20 -2.60 -17.87
N GLY A 99 -11.01 -3.30 -17.11
CA GLY A 99 -10.66 -4.57 -16.48
C GLY A 99 -10.85 -4.57 -14.96
N ARG A 100 -10.05 -5.37 -14.25
CA ARG A 100 -10.00 -5.36 -12.79
C ARG A 100 -9.10 -4.23 -12.32
N LEU A 101 -9.67 -3.26 -11.62
CA LEU A 101 -9.07 -1.98 -11.31
C LEU A 101 -9.15 -1.67 -9.82
N VAL A 102 -8.11 -1.04 -9.30
CA VAL A 102 -8.22 -0.23 -8.08
C VAL A 102 -8.32 1.23 -8.51
N VAL A 103 -9.42 1.89 -8.16
CA VAL A 103 -9.70 3.29 -8.50
C VAL A 103 -9.72 4.13 -7.24
N THR A 104 -8.99 5.25 -7.29
CA THR A 104 -9.01 6.30 -6.27
C THR A 104 -9.39 7.62 -6.91
N ALA A 105 -10.40 8.31 -6.37
CA ALA A 105 -10.87 9.58 -6.90
C ALA A 105 -10.95 10.63 -5.79
N GLY A 106 -9.92 11.49 -5.71
CA GLY A 106 -9.81 12.53 -4.69
C GLY A 106 -9.85 12.00 -3.27
N GLY A 107 -10.79 12.49 -2.46
CA GLY A 107 -10.99 12.07 -1.07
C GLY A 107 -11.77 10.77 -0.88
N LEU A 108 -12.30 10.15 -1.94
CA LEU A 108 -13.04 8.89 -1.84
C LEU A 108 -12.13 7.73 -1.42
N ARG A 109 -12.73 6.72 -0.77
CA ARG A 109 -12.05 5.46 -0.49
C ARG A 109 -11.63 4.76 -1.80
N PRO A 110 -10.48 4.07 -1.82
CA PRO A 110 -10.12 3.20 -2.95
C PRO A 110 -11.23 2.18 -3.22
N GLN A 111 -11.60 2.01 -4.48
CA GLN A 111 -12.58 1.03 -4.92
C GLN A 111 -11.89 -0.04 -5.75
N HIS A 112 -12.11 -1.31 -5.41
CA HIS A 112 -11.65 -2.46 -6.18
C HIS A 112 -12.84 -3.00 -6.98
N MET A 113 -12.74 -2.99 -8.30
CA MET A 113 -13.86 -3.31 -9.19
C MET A 113 -13.43 -3.97 -10.49
N ASP A 114 -14.32 -4.74 -11.04
CA ASP A 114 -14.29 -5.18 -12.43
C ASP A 114 -15.13 -4.20 -13.25
N GLY A 115 -14.50 -3.38 -14.08
CA GLY A 115 -15.23 -2.32 -14.78
C GLY A 115 -14.36 -1.39 -15.61
N ALA A 116 -14.76 -0.13 -15.65
CA ALA A 116 -14.09 0.92 -16.40
C ALA A 116 -13.85 2.15 -15.55
N SER A 117 -12.75 2.85 -15.83
CA SER A 117 -12.52 4.21 -15.35
C SER A 117 -12.00 5.08 -16.48
N GLY A 118 -12.35 6.37 -16.43
CA GLY A 118 -11.92 7.33 -17.44
C GLY A 118 -11.59 8.66 -16.81
N ARG A 119 -10.63 9.36 -17.42
CA ARG A 119 -10.26 10.73 -17.07
C ARG A 119 -10.14 11.56 -18.32
N VAL A 120 -10.73 12.74 -18.31
CA VAL A 120 -10.68 13.70 -19.42
C VAL A 120 -10.21 15.05 -18.89
N ARG A 121 -9.22 15.65 -19.54
CA ARG A 121 -8.82 17.05 -19.31
C ARG A 121 -9.65 17.96 -20.20
N LEU A 122 -10.30 18.92 -19.58
CA LEU A 122 -11.15 19.91 -20.23
C LEU A 122 -10.42 21.27 -20.32
N PRO A 123 -10.90 22.19 -21.20
CA PRO A 123 -10.44 23.57 -21.21
C PRO A 123 -10.52 24.23 -19.82
N ARG A 124 -9.78 25.34 -19.65
CA ARG A 124 -9.72 26.09 -18.39
C ARG A 124 -9.20 25.29 -17.20
N ARG A 125 -8.36 24.26 -17.44
CA ARG A 125 -7.70 23.42 -16.43
C ARG A 125 -8.67 22.56 -15.59
N PHE A 126 -9.86 22.26 -16.10
CA PHE A 126 -10.74 21.28 -15.50
C PHE A 126 -10.30 19.84 -15.87
N ALA A 127 -10.61 18.91 -14.97
CA ALA A 127 -10.54 17.48 -15.25
C ALA A 127 -11.79 16.80 -14.69
N LEU A 128 -12.33 15.86 -15.47
CA LEU A 128 -13.41 14.97 -15.03
C LEU A 128 -12.86 13.55 -15.00
N GLU A 129 -13.18 12.84 -13.95
CA GLU A 129 -12.91 11.42 -13.76
C GLU A 129 -14.23 10.72 -13.50
N ALA A 130 -14.45 9.56 -14.09
CA ALA A 130 -15.62 8.74 -13.85
C ALA A 130 -15.21 7.26 -13.83
N PHE A 131 -15.93 6.46 -13.05
CA PHE A 131 -15.73 5.03 -12.97
C PHE A 131 -17.05 4.32 -12.69
N ALA A 132 -17.17 3.10 -13.21
CA ALA A 132 -18.31 2.22 -12.95
C ALA A 132 -17.90 0.76 -13.15
N GLY A 133 -18.49 -0.13 -12.37
CA GLY A 133 -18.22 -1.55 -12.46
C GLY A 133 -18.90 -2.36 -11.38
N SER A 134 -18.55 -3.63 -11.30
CA SER A 134 -18.95 -4.54 -10.25
C SER A 134 -17.87 -4.57 -9.16
N PRO A 135 -18.19 -4.41 -7.87
CA PRO A 135 -17.20 -4.51 -6.81
C PRO A 135 -16.58 -5.91 -6.79
N VAL A 136 -15.27 -5.98 -6.57
CA VAL A 136 -14.58 -7.26 -6.40
C VAL A 136 -14.81 -7.75 -4.98
N ALA A 137 -15.38 -8.93 -4.83
CA ALA A 137 -15.53 -9.62 -3.55
C ALA A 137 -14.47 -10.73 -3.43
N PRO A 138 -13.77 -10.87 -2.30
CA PRO A 138 -12.92 -12.02 -2.03
C PRO A 138 -13.73 -13.32 -2.06
N GLY A 139 -13.12 -14.41 -2.55
CA GLY A 139 -13.76 -15.74 -2.53
C GLY A 139 -14.71 -16.07 -3.69
N GLY A 140 -14.98 -15.13 -4.60
CA GLY A 140 -15.70 -15.44 -5.85
C GLY A 140 -17.19 -15.81 -5.71
N ASP A 141 -17.80 -15.56 -4.57
CA ASP A 141 -19.21 -15.84 -4.35
C ASP A 141 -20.10 -15.06 -5.33
N GLY A 142 -21.18 -15.73 -5.78
CA GLY A 142 -22.08 -15.24 -6.80
C GLY A 142 -22.61 -13.83 -6.49
N ARG A 143 -22.45 -12.95 -7.46
CA ARG A 143 -22.78 -11.53 -7.33
C ARG A 143 -24.17 -11.30 -7.89
N ASP A 144 -25.12 -11.05 -7.03
CA ASP A 144 -26.46 -10.63 -7.42
C ASP A 144 -26.46 -9.11 -7.67
N TRP A 145 -26.22 -8.70 -8.93
CA TRP A 145 -26.40 -7.31 -9.40
C TRP A 145 -25.70 -6.24 -8.54
N ASP A 146 -24.52 -6.56 -8.01
CA ASP A 146 -23.70 -5.62 -7.28
C ASP A 146 -23.04 -4.66 -8.25
N TRP A 147 -23.15 -3.38 -7.98
CA TRP A 147 -22.51 -2.37 -8.81
C TRP A 147 -22.07 -1.16 -8.00
N LEU A 148 -21.09 -0.49 -8.51
CA LEU A 148 -20.64 0.81 -8.02
C LEU A 148 -20.42 1.76 -9.19
N ALA A 149 -20.64 3.04 -8.94
CA ALA A 149 -20.31 4.11 -9.86
C ALA A 149 -19.91 5.35 -9.10
N GLY A 150 -19.03 6.14 -9.67
CA GLY A 150 -18.59 7.38 -9.05
C GLY A 150 -17.80 8.24 -10.01
N GLY A 151 -17.36 9.38 -9.52
CA GLY A 151 -16.57 10.29 -10.32
C GLY A 151 -16.03 11.45 -9.50
N ARG A 152 -15.16 12.23 -10.12
CA ARG A 152 -14.54 13.42 -9.55
C ARG A 152 -14.48 14.52 -10.60
N ALA A 153 -14.87 15.73 -10.20
CA ALA A 153 -14.60 16.94 -10.94
C ALA A 153 -13.51 17.72 -10.21
N SER A 154 -12.48 18.15 -10.92
CA SER A 154 -11.37 18.91 -10.32
C SER A 154 -10.93 20.03 -11.21
N ARG A 155 -10.28 21.05 -10.62
CA ARG A 155 -9.71 22.19 -11.32
C ARG A 155 -8.34 22.52 -10.76
N SER A 156 -7.36 22.72 -11.64
CA SER A 156 -6.10 23.35 -11.25
C SER A 156 -6.26 24.87 -11.19
N ILE A 157 -5.75 25.47 -10.11
CA ILE A 157 -5.86 26.90 -9.81
C ILE A 157 -4.45 27.48 -10.01
N GLY A 158 -4.22 28.10 -11.17
CA GLY A 158 -2.86 28.45 -11.55
C GLY A 158 -1.94 27.24 -11.59
N ASP A 159 -0.68 27.45 -11.27
CA ASP A 159 0.34 26.40 -11.15
C ASP A 159 0.59 26.05 -9.66
N TRP A 160 -0.11 26.73 -8.76
CA TRP A 160 0.10 26.70 -7.33
C TRP A 160 -0.95 25.86 -6.56
N GLY A 161 -2.04 25.42 -7.21
CA GLY A 161 -3.04 24.65 -6.48
C GLY A 161 -3.99 23.84 -7.33
N SER A 162 -4.76 23.01 -6.65
CA SER A 162 -5.88 22.26 -7.24
C SER A 162 -6.96 22.02 -6.19
N ALA A 163 -8.20 21.91 -6.65
CA ALA A 163 -9.33 21.49 -5.81
C ALA A 163 -10.24 20.55 -6.60
N GLY A 164 -10.93 19.67 -5.92
CA GLY A 164 -11.84 18.71 -6.52
C GLY A 164 -12.97 18.31 -5.58
N VAL A 165 -14.06 17.84 -6.17
CA VAL A 165 -15.19 17.21 -5.49
C VAL A 165 -15.46 15.87 -6.14
N ALA A 166 -15.86 14.88 -5.34
CA ALA A 166 -16.08 13.53 -5.81
C ALA A 166 -17.33 12.93 -5.18
N TYR A 167 -17.91 11.94 -5.84
CA TYR A 167 -19.07 11.20 -5.39
C TYR A 167 -18.92 9.72 -5.72
N LEU A 168 -19.39 8.85 -4.82
CA LEU A 168 -19.46 7.40 -4.95
C LEU A 168 -20.83 6.91 -4.54
N HIS A 169 -21.37 6.00 -5.33
CA HIS A 169 -22.56 5.20 -4.99
C HIS A 169 -22.24 3.72 -5.19
N ARG A 170 -22.54 2.88 -4.20
CA ARG A 170 -22.34 1.43 -4.24
C ARG A 170 -23.57 0.71 -3.75
N ARG A 171 -23.96 -0.34 -4.47
CA ARG A 171 -25.02 -1.27 -4.10
C ARG A 171 -24.48 -2.69 -4.04
N ASP A 172 -24.79 -3.38 -2.97
CA ASP A 172 -24.50 -4.80 -2.78
C ASP A 172 -25.80 -5.50 -2.40
N ASN A 173 -26.11 -6.63 -3.01
CA ASN A 173 -27.37 -7.39 -2.80
C ASN A 173 -28.64 -6.52 -2.96
N GLY A 174 -28.64 -5.64 -3.95
CA GLY A 174 -29.76 -4.75 -4.24
C GLY A 174 -29.98 -3.60 -3.27
N ARG A 175 -29.13 -3.46 -2.23
CA ARG A 175 -29.21 -2.38 -1.21
C ARG A 175 -28.07 -1.39 -1.40
N VAL A 176 -28.30 -0.12 -1.07
CA VAL A 176 -27.24 0.88 -1.00
C VAL A 176 -26.37 0.57 0.22
N THR A 177 -25.10 0.25 0.00
CA THR A 177 -24.14 -0.12 1.06
C THR A 177 -23.11 0.96 1.32
N SER A 178 -22.88 1.85 0.34
CA SER A 178 -22.01 3.00 0.51
C SER A 178 -22.46 4.13 -0.41
N GLU A 179 -22.59 5.31 0.17
CA GLU A 179 -22.84 6.53 -0.58
C GLU A 179 -21.98 7.65 0.04
N GLU A 180 -21.06 8.19 -0.74
CA GLU A 180 -20.04 9.13 -0.24
C GLU A 180 -19.95 10.36 -1.13
N ALA A 181 -19.81 11.51 -0.49
CA ALA A 181 -19.36 12.75 -1.14
C ALA A 181 -18.00 13.14 -0.55
N ALA A 182 -17.07 13.56 -1.40
CA ALA A 182 -15.77 13.97 -0.94
C ALA A 182 -15.30 15.27 -1.59
N ALA A 183 -14.42 15.97 -0.89
CA ALA A 183 -13.71 17.14 -1.39
C ALA A 183 -12.22 16.98 -1.11
N ASP A 184 -11.38 17.50 -1.98
CA ASP A 184 -9.93 17.56 -1.83
C ASP A 184 -9.37 18.87 -2.37
N ALA A 185 -8.31 19.35 -1.75
CA ALA A 185 -7.57 20.52 -2.20
C ALA A 185 -6.09 20.39 -1.87
N GLY A 186 -5.24 20.97 -2.70
CA GLY A 186 -3.82 21.12 -2.46
C GLY A 186 -3.33 22.45 -2.99
N VAL A 187 -2.49 23.12 -2.22
CA VAL A 187 -2.00 24.47 -2.49
C VAL A 187 -0.51 24.58 -2.11
N GLN A 188 0.30 25.01 -3.05
CA GLN A 188 1.62 25.52 -2.76
C GLN A 188 1.49 27.01 -2.38
N ALA A 189 1.34 27.28 -1.08
CA ALA A 189 1.10 28.63 -0.58
C ALA A 189 2.30 29.54 -0.76
N THR A 190 3.51 28.98 -0.68
CA THR A 190 4.78 29.63 -0.98
C THR A 190 5.76 28.60 -1.56
N GLU A 191 6.95 29.00 -2.00
CA GLU A 191 8.00 28.05 -2.46
C GLU A 191 8.43 27.05 -1.38
N TRP A 192 8.22 27.36 -0.12
CA TRP A 192 8.61 26.54 1.01
C TRP A 192 7.44 25.93 1.78
N LEU A 193 6.17 26.26 1.47
CA LEU A 193 4.97 25.80 2.20
C LEU A 193 3.94 25.19 1.26
N ASP A 194 3.68 23.90 1.45
CA ASP A 194 2.62 23.15 0.81
C ASP A 194 1.50 22.82 1.83
N LEU A 195 0.25 23.05 1.45
CA LEU A 195 -0.94 22.70 2.21
C LEU A 195 -1.79 21.73 1.40
N SER A 196 -2.31 20.70 2.05
CA SER A 196 -3.25 19.79 1.40
C SER A 196 -4.30 19.29 2.39
N GLY A 197 -5.45 18.94 1.87
CA GLY A 197 -6.53 18.38 2.66
C GLY A 197 -7.50 17.59 1.80
N ARG A 198 -8.17 16.63 2.43
CA ARG A 198 -9.28 15.88 1.85
C ARG A 198 -10.27 15.52 2.95
N ALA A 199 -11.53 15.44 2.58
CA ALA A 199 -12.60 14.99 3.46
C ALA A 199 -13.62 14.19 2.66
N ALA A 200 -14.15 13.13 3.26
CA ALA A 200 -15.22 12.30 2.75
C ALA A 200 -16.36 12.25 3.77
N MET A 201 -17.59 12.46 3.31
CA MET A 201 -18.82 12.36 4.09
C MET A 201 -19.54 11.07 3.71
N ASP A 202 -19.95 10.29 4.69
CA ASP A 202 -20.90 9.20 4.51
C ASP A 202 -22.31 9.81 4.46
N LEU A 203 -22.98 9.66 3.33
CA LEU A 203 -24.33 10.23 3.11
C LEU A 203 -25.44 9.33 3.67
N ILE A 204 -25.15 8.04 3.92
CA ILE A 204 -26.11 7.11 4.50
C ILE A 204 -26.30 7.40 6.00
N HIS A 205 -25.18 7.58 6.72
CA HIS A 205 -25.19 7.79 8.17
C HIS A 205 -25.09 9.28 8.57
N GLY A 206 -24.85 10.16 7.61
CA GLY A 206 -24.83 11.60 7.84
C GLY A 206 -23.61 12.08 8.66
N GLY A 207 -22.40 11.59 8.39
CA GLY A 207 -21.22 11.96 9.15
C GLY A 207 -19.92 12.04 8.33
N LEU A 208 -18.87 12.63 8.93
CA LEU A 208 -17.53 12.62 8.36
C LEU A 208 -16.97 11.20 8.41
N ALA A 209 -16.80 10.58 7.24
CA ALA A 209 -16.22 9.25 7.12
C ALA A 209 -14.71 9.28 7.31
N GLU A 210 -14.03 10.21 6.61
CA GLU A 210 -12.59 10.44 6.71
C GLU A 210 -12.27 11.92 6.50
N GLY A 211 -11.30 12.42 7.25
CA GLY A 211 -10.66 13.70 7.03
C GLY A 211 -9.15 13.59 7.14
N GLN A 212 -8.44 14.32 6.30
CA GLN A 212 -6.99 14.45 6.38
C GLN A 212 -6.61 15.88 6.02
N ALA A 213 -5.70 16.46 6.81
CA ALA A 213 -5.07 17.75 6.51
C ALA A 213 -3.58 17.64 6.74
N THR A 214 -2.79 18.27 5.89
CA THR A 214 -1.32 18.25 5.97
C THR A 214 -0.79 19.64 5.62
N ALA A 215 0.13 20.16 6.43
CA ALA A 215 0.97 21.31 6.13
C ALA A 215 2.42 20.87 6.11
N SER A 216 3.14 21.09 5.02
CA SER A 216 4.53 20.69 4.85
C SER A 216 5.38 21.90 4.52
N ALA A 217 6.40 22.16 5.34
CA ALA A 217 7.35 23.25 5.16
C ALA A 217 8.75 22.71 4.91
N ARG A 218 9.52 23.37 4.00
CA ARG A 218 10.89 23.01 3.66
C ARG A 218 11.78 24.24 3.75
N THR A 219 12.88 24.10 4.47
CA THR A 219 13.88 25.16 4.55
C THR A 219 15.28 24.58 4.68
N GLY A 220 16.10 24.77 3.64
CA GLY A 220 17.45 24.19 3.59
C GLY A 220 17.46 22.68 3.78
N ALA A 221 18.11 22.22 4.85
CA ALA A 221 18.21 20.80 5.19
C ALA A 221 17.03 20.26 6.01
N TRP A 222 16.03 21.09 6.32
CA TRP A 222 14.90 20.76 7.18
C TRP A 222 13.62 20.57 6.37
N ARG A 223 12.81 19.60 6.77
CA ARG A 223 11.42 19.44 6.37
C ARG A 223 10.58 19.23 7.62
N PHE A 224 9.54 20.02 7.74
CA PHE A 224 8.52 19.92 8.79
C PHE A 224 7.20 19.54 8.15
N GLU A 225 6.44 18.70 8.84
CA GLU A 225 5.12 18.31 8.40
C GLU A 225 4.21 18.24 9.64
N LEU A 226 3.12 18.99 9.61
CA LEU A 226 2.02 18.87 10.54
C LEU A 226 0.89 18.19 9.82
N TYR A 227 0.36 17.10 10.38
CA TYR A 227 -0.76 16.40 9.78
C TYR A 227 -1.81 16.03 10.82
N GLY A 228 -3.06 16.03 10.37
CA GLY A 228 -4.21 15.53 11.11
C GLY A 228 -4.97 14.54 10.26
N THR A 229 -5.40 13.44 10.86
CA THR A 229 -6.27 12.44 10.23
C THR A 229 -7.42 12.09 11.17
N GLN A 230 -8.58 11.87 10.59
CA GLN A 230 -9.75 11.34 11.29
C GLN A 230 -10.37 10.25 10.44
N ARG A 231 -10.65 9.10 11.05
CA ARG A 231 -11.45 8.01 10.50
C ARG A 231 -12.59 7.70 11.44
N SER A 232 -13.79 7.62 10.92
CA SER A 232 -14.95 7.21 11.71
C SER A 232 -15.25 5.72 11.56
N ALA A 233 -16.07 5.17 12.47
CA ALA A 233 -16.58 3.82 12.38
C ALA A 233 -17.36 3.55 11.08
N TYR A 234 -17.98 4.59 10.51
CA TYR A 234 -18.74 4.50 9.26
C TYR A 234 -17.87 4.26 8.01
N ARG A 235 -16.58 4.50 8.14
CA ARG A 235 -15.62 4.20 7.09
C ARG A 235 -15.14 2.76 7.06
N LEU A 236 -15.57 1.93 7.98
CA LEU A 236 -15.20 0.53 7.96
C LEU A 236 -15.52 -0.04 6.59
N LEU A 237 -14.49 -0.53 5.93
CA LEU A 237 -14.62 -1.17 4.64
C LEU A 237 -15.55 -2.38 4.80
N PRO A 238 -16.46 -2.64 3.85
CA PRO A 238 -17.22 -3.88 3.87
C PRO A 238 -16.27 -5.06 4.03
N ALA A 239 -16.65 -6.06 4.82
CA ALA A 239 -15.82 -7.26 5.03
C ALA A 239 -15.42 -7.97 3.72
N THR A 240 -16.15 -7.68 2.65
CA THR A 240 -15.86 -8.10 1.27
C THR A 240 -14.75 -7.30 0.57
N SER A 241 -14.24 -6.22 1.18
CA SER A 241 -13.13 -5.46 0.60
C SER A 241 -11.80 -6.09 0.99
N LEU A 242 -10.92 -6.32 -0.01
CA LEU A 242 -9.55 -6.76 0.21
C LEU A 242 -8.80 -5.86 1.21
N PHE A 243 -9.12 -4.57 1.23
CA PHE A 243 -8.49 -3.60 2.12
C PHE A 243 -9.00 -3.67 3.57
N SER A 244 -10.10 -4.38 3.86
CA SER A 244 -10.60 -4.57 5.22
C SER A 244 -9.63 -5.39 6.08
N VAL A 245 -8.83 -6.23 5.44
CA VAL A 245 -7.81 -7.07 6.09
C VAL A 245 -6.67 -6.23 6.68
N LEU A 246 -6.48 -5.00 6.18
CA LEU A 246 -5.42 -4.09 6.64
C LEU A 246 -5.75 -3.38 7.97
N GLY A 247 -6.85 -3.74 8.63
CA GLY A 247 -7.27 -3.19 9.91
C GLY A 247 -7.73 -1.73 9.80
N ASP A 248 -9.02 -1.52 9.70
CA ASP A 248 -9.61 -0.17 9.61
C ASP A 248 -10.39 0.09 10.90
N SER A 249 -9.73 0.67 11.90
CA SER A 249 -10.36 1.08 13.16
C SER A 249 -10.62 2.59 13.19
N PRO A 250 -11.71 3.03 13.84
CA PRO A 250 -11.95 4.45 14.08
C PRO A 250 -10.77 5.06 14.84
N SER A 251 -10.26 6.17 14.35
CA SER A 251 -9.11 6.83 14.98
C SER A 251 -9.04 8.30 14.62
N ARG A 252 -8.48 9.11 15.51
CA ARG A 252 -8.04 10.47 15.23
C ARG A 252 -6.58 10.60 15.58
N ARG A 253 -5.82 11.24 14.72
CA ARG A 253 -4.41 11.49 14.94
C ARG A 253 -4.05 12.91 14.56
N VAL A 254 -3.28 13.57 15.41
CA VAL A 254 -2.64 14.84 15.10
C VAL A 254 -1.16 14.68 15.46
N ALA A 255 -0.29 14.90 14.49
CA ALA A 255 1.15 14.73 14.74
C ALA A 255 1.98 15.69 13.90
N THR A 256 3.19 15.94 14.36
CA THR A 256 4.22 16.69 13.65
C THR A 256 5.41 15.79 13.37
N THR A 257 5.92 15.88 12.15
CA THR A 257 7.11 15.18 11.72
C THR A 257 8.18 16.19 11.36
N THR A 258 9.39 15.96 11.82
CA THR A 258 10.56 16.74 11.45
C THR A 258 11.61 15.84 10.82
N ARG A 259 12.13 16.24 9.68
CA ARG A 259 13.29 15.64 9.04
C ARG A 259 14.41 16.64 8.95
N TRP A 260 15.60 16.23 9.34
CA TRP A 260 16.80 17.04 9.22
C TRP A 260 17.94 16.23 8.59
N ARG A 261 18.45 16.72 7.45
CA ARG A 261 19.68 16.22 6.87
C ARG A 261 20.86 16.89 7.59
N ALA A 262 21.27 16.32 8.72
CA ALA A 262 22.32 16.88 9.59
C ALA A 262 23.70 16.86 8.91
N ALA A 263 23.94 15.87 8.02
CA ALA A 263 25.14 15.77 7.20
C ALA A 263 24.79 15.07 5.86
N PRO A 264 25.67 15.09 4.84
CA PRO A 264 25.40 14.44 3.55
C PRO A 264 24.96 12.98 3.66
N ARG A 265 25.39 12.28 4.71
CA ARG A 265 25.06 10.87 4.94
C ARG A 265 24.21 10.62 6.20
N LEU A 266 23.89 11.66 6.99
CA LEU A 266 23.14 11.52 8.24
C LEU A 266 21.79 12.22 8.13
N ASP A 267 20.73 11.42 8.17
CA ASP A 267 19.36 11.88 8.24
C ASP A 267 18.81 11.63 9.66
N LEU A 268 18.24 12.66 10.26
CA LEU A 268 17.52 12.60 11.53
C LEU A 268 16.02 12.81 11.28
N PHE A 269 15.23 12.10 12.04
CA PHE A 269 13.78 12.14 11.96
C PHE A 269 13.19 12.15 13.38
N ALA A 270 12.18 12.97 13.60
CA ALA A 270 11.38 12.96 14.82
C ALA A 270 9.90 13.07 14.44
N ASP A 271 9.06 12.31 15.13
CA ASP A 271 7.60 12.34 15.05
C ASP A 271 7.04 12.48 16.45
N ALA A 272 6.07 13.36 16.66
CA ALA A 272 5.40 13.52 17.93
C ALA A 272 3.95 13.94 17.72
N GLY A 273 3.03 13.36 18.48
CA GLY A 273 1.62 13.64 18.33
C GLY A 273 0.72 12.96 19.33
N ALA A 274 -0.57 13.07 19.08
CA ALA A 274 -1.62 12.41 19.83
C ALA A 274 -2.47 11.53 18.91
N LEU A 275 -2.90 10.40 19.44
CA LEU A 275 -3.78 9.42 18.79
C LEU A 275 -4.97 9.15 19.72
N GLU A 276 -6.18 9.23 19.18
CA GLU A 276 -7.39 8.75 19.83
C GLU A 276 -7.77 7.40 19.25
N ALA A 277 -7.98 6.43 20.11
CA ALA A 277 -8.52 5.13 19.78
C ALA A 277 -9.52 4.68 20.85
N GLY A 278 -10.71 4.23 20.44
CA GLY A 278 -11.75 3.79 21.37
C GLY A 278 -12.34 4.87 22.27
N GLY A 279 -12.14 6.16 21.94
CA GLY A 279 -12.62 7.31 22.73
C GLY A 279 -11.58 7.93 23.66
N ASP A 280 -10.45 7.28 23.85
CA ASP A 280 -9.38 7.74 24.72
C ASP A 280 -8.19 8.27 23.92
N TRP A 281 -7.57 9.34 24.41
CA TRP A 281 -6.37 9.92 23.81
C TRP A 281 -5.10 9.34 24.37
N GLY A 282 -4.18 9.07 23.48
CA GLY A 282 -2.82 8.63 23.78
C GLY A 282 -1.76 9.49 23.10
N GLU A 283 -0.52 9.23 23.43
CA GLU A 283 0.64 9.93 22.89
C GLU A 283 1.39 9.07 21.86
N LEU A 284 2.02 9.73 20.91
CA LEU A 284 2.92 9.13 19.94
C LEU A 284 4.22 9.92 19.94
N ALA A 285 5.36 9.23 20.03
CA ALA A 285 6.65 9.85 19.82
C ALA A 285 7.60 8.87 19.16
N ALA A 286 8.40 9.34 18.20
CA ALA A 286 9.49 8.57 17.62
C ALA A 286 10.67 9.48 17.30
N ALA A 287 11.87 8.97 17.48
CA ALA A 287 13.10 9.63 17.05
C ALA A 287 13.99 8.60 16.36
N ARG A 288 14.45 8.91 15.15
CA ARG A 288 15.28 8.01 14.35
C ARG A 288 16.48 8.73 13.77
N ALA A 289 17.62 8.05 13.81
CA ALA A 289 18.83 8.45 13.09
C ALA A 289 19.18 7.39 12.05
N THR A 290 19.57 7.81 10.85
CA THR A 290 20.00 6.92 9.76
C THR A 290 21.30 7.45 9.18
N LEU A 291 22.36 6.64 9.25
CA LEU A 291 23.66 6.91 8.63
C LEU A 291 23.81 6.06 7.37
N ARG A 292 23.97 6.68 6.22
CA ARG A 292 24.31 6.01 4.95
C ARG A 292 25.80 5.65 4.95
N LEU A 293 26.10 4.41 4.66
CA LEU A 293 27.48 3.89 4.64
C LEU A 293 28.20 4.22 3.32
N ASP A 294 27.43 4.46 2.27
CA ASP A 294 27.94 4.80 0.93
C ASP A 294 27.12 5.92 0.29
N ASP A 295 27.68 6.55 -0.77
CA ASP A 295 27.05 7.68 -1.46
C ASP A 295 25.82 7.29 -2.27
N ARG A 296 25.67 6.01 -2.63
CA ARG A 296 24.51 5.49 -3.33
C ARG A 296 23.37 5.15 -2.37
N GLY A 297 23.62 5.14 -1.04
CA GLY A 297 22.64 4.77 -0.02
C GLY A 297 22.26 3.30 -0.04
N THR A 298 23.09 2.45 -0.66
CA THR A 298 22.83 1.00 -0.72
C THR A 298 23.09 0.32 0.62
N GLY A 299 24.02 0.87 1.44
CA GLY A 299 24.26 0.49 2.82
C GLY A 299 23.81 1.58 3.79
N ALA A 300 23.26 1.17 4.93
CA ALA A 300 22.85 2.10 5.98
C ALA A 300 22.82 1.42 7.35
N VAL A 301 23.03 2.20 8.39
CA VAL A 301 22.73 1.82 9.77
C VAL A 301 21.79 2.85 10.37
N GLY A 302 20.87 2.40 11.23
CA GLY A 302 19.89 3.28 11.85
C GLY A 302 19.49 2.80 13.24
N GLY A 303 19.06 3.75 14.05
CA GLY A 303 18.45 3.51 15.35
C GLY A 303 17.19 4.33 15.50
N GLU A 304 16.19 3.79 16.15
CA GLU A 304 14.91 4.42 16.43
C GLU A 304 14.51 4.17 17.87
N LEU A 305 14.02 5.20 18.53
CA LEU A 305 13.28 5.12 19.79
C LEU A 305 11.85 5.53 19.53
N ARG A 306 10.90 4.82 20.10
CA ARG A 306 9.48 5.12 19.92
C ARG A 306 8.67 4.89 21.18
N ARG A 307 7.60 5.65 21.30
CA ARG A 307 6.61 5.58 22.35
C ARG A 307 5.23 5.62 21.72
N GLU A 308 4.38 4.73 22.15
CA GLU A 308 2.96 4.74 21.82
C GLU A 308 2.17 4.56 23.13
N GLY A 309 1.44 5.58 23.53
CA GLY A 309 0.69 5.64 24.77
C GLY A 309 -0.81 5.60 24.50
N VAL A 310 -1.32 4.51 23.89
CA VAL A 310 -2.76 4.29 23.73
C VAL A 310 -3.29 3.58 24.98
N PRO A 311 -4.39 4.04 25.60
CA PRO A 311 -4.97 3.38 26.75
C PRO A 311 -5.22 1.88 26.52
N GLY A 312 -4.69 1.04 27.42
CA GLY A 312 -4.75 -0.42 27.33
C GLY A 312 -3.73 -1.08 26.38
N ALA A 313 -2.87 -0.29 25.69
CA ALA A 313 -1.84 -0.80 24.79
C ALA A 313 -0.61 0.11 24.74
N SER A 314 -0.22 0.72 25.85
CA SER A 314 0.92 1.63 25.92
C SER A 314 2.24 0.86 25.98
N TRP A 315 3.23 1.32 25.20
CA TRP A 315 4.55 0.70 25.16
C TRP A 315 5.63 1.68 24.71
N SER A 316 6.87 1.38 25.07
CA SER A 316 8.09 2.05 24.59
C SER A 316 8.97 1.06 23.86
N GLY A 317 9.71 1.48 22.86
CA GLY A 317 10.57 0.58 22.11
C GLY A 317 11.83 1.22 21.56
N ALA A 318 12.81 0.36 21.33
CA ALA A 318 14.03 0.70 20.61
C ALA A 318 14.24 -0.28 19.46
N ARG A 319 14.59 0.24 18.29
CA ARG A 319 14.84 -0.53 17.07
C ARG A 319 16.18 -0.15 16.48
N ALA A 320 16.96 -1.13 16.08
CA ALA A 320 18.20 -0.94 15.35
C ALA A 320 18.12 -1.65 14.00
N THR A 321 18.65 -1.01 12.98
CA THR A 321 18.69 -1.56 11.61
C THR A 321 20.08 -1.43 11.02
N ALA A 322 20.53 -2.43 10.28
CA ALA A 322 21.77 -2.37 9.53
C ALA A 322 21.58 -3.04 8.18
N ARG A 323 22.06 -2.41 7.12
CA ARG A 323 22.07 -2.98 5.77
C ARG A 323 23.44 -2.72 5.15
N THR A 324 24.07 -3.77 4.65
CA THR A 324 25.38 -3.65 3.99
C THR A 324 25.23 -3.15 2.56
N PRO A 325 26.21 -2.40 2.02
CA PRO A 325 26.37 -2.30 0.58
C PRO A 325 26.54 -3.69 -0.04
N PRO A 326 26.23 -3.85 -1.34
CA PRO A 326 26.47 -5.13 -2.01
C PRO A 326 27.94 -5.52 -1.94
N LEU A 327 28.23 -6.70 -1.39
CA LEU A 327 29.57 -7.28 -1.32
C LEU A 327 29.55 -8.60 -2.10
N ALA A 328 30.27 -8.69 -3.20
CA ALA A 328 30.28 -9.84 -4.12
C ALA A 328 28.86 -10.27 -4.56
N GLY A 329 27.96 -9.30 -4.74
CA GLY A 329 26.56 -9.53 -5.11
C GLY A 329 25.65 -9.89 -3.94
N PHE A 330 26.18 -10.09 -2.75
CA PHE A 330 25.36 -10.33 -1.54
C PHE A 330 25.02 -9.02 -0.85
N ARG A 331 23.79 -8.95 -0.29
CA ARG A 331 23.35 -7.93 0.64
C ARG A 331 22.89 -8.61 1.92
N VAL A 332 23.27 -8.03 3.04
CA VAL A 332 22.84 -8.48 4.37
C VAL A 332 22.04 -7.36 5.01
N ALA A 333 20.90 -7.70 5.57
CA ALA A 333 20.09 -6.81 6.41
C ALA A 333 19.89 -7.45 7.78
N LEU A 334 20.09 -6.66 8.81
CA LEU A 334 19.87 -7.01 10.20
C LEU A 334 18.93 -5.98 10.81
N GLU A 335 17.96 -6.45 11.55
CA GLU A 335 17.03 -5.62 12.28
C GLU A 335 16.73 -6.23 13.64
N GLY A 336 16.66 -5.42 14.67
CA GLY A 336 16.30 -5.85 16.00
C GLY A 336 15.46 -4.79 16.67
N GLU A 337 14.49 -5.23 17.45
CA GLU A 337 13.56 -4.39 18.20
C GLU A 337 13.35 -4.95 19.59
N LEU A 338 13.25 -4.04 20.56
CA LEU A 338 12.83 -4.31 21.92
C LEU A 338 11.60 -3.46 22.20
N ALA A 339 10.50 -4.08 22.53
CA ALA A 339 9.30 -3.40 23.00
C ALA A 339 9.06 -3.69 24.47
N VAL A 340 8.72 -2.65 25.23
CA VAL A 340 8.46 -2.70 26.67
C VAL A 340 7.06 -2.15 26.89
N PRO A 341 6.05 -3.00 27.09
CA PRO A 341 4.71 -2.58 27.48
C PRO A 341 4.72 -1.95 28.87
N ASP A 342 3.83 -0.98 29.10
CA ASP A 342 3.75 -0.30 30.40
C ASP A 342 3.11 -1.14 31.49
N ASP A 343 2.25 -2.09 31.11
CA ASP A 343 1.44 -2.92 32.00
C ASP A 343 2.06 -4.30 32.27
N GLN A 344 3.26 -4.57 31.75
CA GLN A 344 3.91 -5.88 31.86
C GLN A 344 5.40 -5.73 32.19
N ASP A 345 5.88 -6.59 33.07
CA ASP A 345 7.30 -6.66 33.43
C ASP A 345 8.18 -7.39 32.40
N HIS A 346 7.64 -7.66 31.22
CA HIS A 346 8.34 -8.42 30.17
C HIS A 346 8.69 -7.56 28.97
N ILE A 347 9.93 -7.75 28.51
CA ILE A 347 10.42 -7.15 27.25
C ILE A 347 10.06 -8.11 26.12
N TRP A 348 9.55 -7.57 25.02
CA TRP A 348 9.27 -8.31 23.80
C TRP A 348 10.38 -8.05 22.77
N PRO A 349 11.37 -8.96 22.69
CA PRO A 349 12.39 -8.88 21.65
C PRO A 349 11.84 -9.40 20.31
N TRP A 350 12.27 -8.73 19.27
CA TRP A 350 12.08 -9.17 17.89
C TRP A 350 13.38 -8.95 17.11
N GLY A 351 13.71 -9.85 16.19
CA GLY A 351 14.88 -9.73 15.34
C GLY A 351 14.71 -10.40 14.00
N LEU A 352 15.33 -9.83 12.97
CA LEU A 352 15.37 -10.32 11.61
C LEU A 352 16.79 -10.26 11.07
N LEU A 353 17.24 -11.37 10.50
CA LEU A 353 18.44 -11.44 9.68
C LEU A 353 18.02 -11.87 8.27
N ALA A 354 18.33 -11.06 7.27
CA ALA A 354 18.07 -11.37 5.86
C ALA A 354 19.34 -11.29 5.04
N VAL A 355 19.47 -12.22 4.08
CA VAL A 355 20.54 -12.25 3.09
C VAL A 355 19.91 -12.36 1.71
N SER A 356 20.35 -11.54 0.77
CA SER A 356 19.93 -11.65 -0.63
C SER A 356 21.12 -11.61 -1.59
N ARG A 357 20.93 -12.19 -2.77
CA ARG A 357 21.89 -12.16 -3.86
C ARG A 357 21.19 -12.02 -5.20
N GLU A 358 21.71 -11.10 -6.01
CA GLU A 358 21.29 -10.94 -7.42
C GLU A 358 22.22 -11.72 -8.34
N PHE A 359 21.64 -12.41 -9.32
CA PHE A 359 22.36 -13.16 -10.34
C PHE A 359 21.60 -13.13 -11.68
N GLY A 360 22.00 -12.22 -12.55
CA GLY A 360 21.33 -11.95 -13.82
C GLY A 360 19.91 -11.41 -13.62
N ALA A 361 18.92 -12.12 -14.13
CA ALA A 361 17.51 -11.77 -13.99
C ALA A 361 16.88 -12.26 -12.67
N TRP A 362 17.65 -12.89 -11.80
CA TRP A 362 17.15 -13.51 -10.57
C TRP A 362 17.68 -12.79 -9.32
N GLU A 363 16.89 -12.78 -8.29
CA GLU A 363 17.29 -12.47 -6.91
C GLU A 363 16.79 -13.58 -5.99
N ALA A 364 17.68 -14.19 -5.24
CA ALA A 364 17.32 -15.09 -4.16
C ALA A 364 17.54 -14.38 -2.82
N ALA A 365 16.60 -14.53 -1.90
CA ALA A 365 16.70 -14.01 -0.55
C ALA A 365 16.22 -15.06 0.46
N ALA A 366 16.86 -15.07 1.62
CA ALA A 366 16.44 -15.85 2.77
C ALA A 366 16.50 -14.96 4.01
N ALA A 367 15.56 -15.16 4.93
CA ALA A 367 15.54 -14.47 6.19
C ALA A 367 15.17 -15.43 7.32
N VAL A 368 15.65 -15.11 8.51
CA VAL A 368 15.24 -15.74 9.75
C VAL A 368 14.73 -14.63 10.66
N GLU A 369 13.54 -14.84 11.18
CA GLU A 369 12.88 -13.97 12.14
C GLU A 369 12.76 -14.72 13.48
N ALA A 370 13.02 -14.01 14.57
CA ALA A 370 12.79 -14.51 15.92
C ALA A 370 12.06 -13.47 16.73
N SER A 371 11.05 -13.87 17.47
CA SER A 371 10.24 -12.99 18.31
C SER A 371 9.78 -13.67 19.59
N SER A 372 9.43 -12.86 20.59
CA SER A 372 8.71 -13.27 21.78
C SER A 372 7.54 -12.31 22.01
N SER A 373 6.41 -12.83 22.44
CA SER A 373 5.19 -12.08 22.73
C SER A 373 4.49 -12.65 23.97
N PRO A 374 3.48 -11.97 24.53
CA PRO A 374 2.71 -12.47 25.66
C PRO A 374 2.01 -13.80 25.39
N THR A 375 1.64 -14.05 24.13
CA THR A 375 0.93 -15.26 23.70
C THR A 375 1.86 -16.37 23.23
N GLU A 376 3.08 -16.02 22.82
CA GLU A 376 4.09 -16.97 22.31
C GLU A 376 5.43 -16.66 22.97
N VAL A 377 5.87 -17.52 23.89
CA VAL A 377 7.11 -17.32 24.67
C VAL A 377 8.34 -17.22 23.75
N TYR A 378 8.32 -17.91 22.63
CA TYR A 378 9.41 -17.88 21.65
C TYR A 378 8.91 -18.40 20.30
N ARG A 379 9.15 -17.62 19.25
CA ARG A 379 8.84 -18.00 17.86
C ARG A 379 10.05 -17.76 16.97
N VAL A 380 10.37 -18.72 16.12
CA VAL A 380 11.35 -18.56 15.05
C VAL A 380 10.67 -18.93 13.73
N ASP A 381 10.78 -18.06 12.74
CA ASP A 381 10.28 -18.32 11.40
C ASP A 381 11.41 -18.15 10.36
N GLY A 382 11.38 -18.98 9.33
CA GLY A 382 12.25 -18.89 8.17
C GLY A 382 11.46 -18.46 6.95
N LEU A 383 11.96 -17.47 6.25
CA LEU A 383 11.38 -16.93 5.02
C LEU A 383 12.34 -17.14 3.86
N ALA A 384 11.83 -17.55 2.72
CA ALA A 384 12.60 -17.62 1.48
C ALA A 384 11.84 -16.88 0.38
N ARG A 385 12.57 -16.16 -0.45
CA ARG A 385 12.03 -15.46 -1.63
C ARG A 385 12.92 -15.71 -2.83
N LEU A 386 12.30 -16.06 -3.94
CA LEU A 386 12.93 -16.09 -5.25
C LEU A 386 12.19 -15.11 -6.15
N THR A 387 12.90 -14.11 -6.65
CA THR A 387 12.38 -13.11 -7.58
C THR A 387 12.98 -13.32 -8.96
N TRP A 388 12.17 -13.33 -9.99
CA TRP A 388 12.61 -13.29 -11.37
C TRP A 388 12.08 -12.00 -12.02
N MET A 389 12.99 -11.32 -12.73
CA MET A 389 12.68 -10.06 -13.44
C MET A 389 13.10 -10.18 -14.89
N TRP A 390 12.20 -9.85 -15.78
CA TRP A 390 12.47 -9.79 -17.21
C TRP A 390 11.96 -8.44 -17.75
N ALA A 391 12.76 -7.84 -18.61
CA ALA A 391 12.35 -6.63 -19.34
C ALA A 391 12.86 -6.73 -20.77
N THR A 392 12.05 -6.30 -21.73
CA THR A 392 12.53 -6.05 -23.10
C THR A 392 13.45 -4.83 -23.08
N ARG A 393 14.53 -4.92 -23.84
CA ARG A 393 15.45 -3.78 -24.06
C ARG A 393 14.97 -2.90 -25.19
#